data_10e7e0fd0f71b438575f8e78e6de397d
#
_entry.id   10e7e0fd0f71b438575f8e78e6de397d
#
_cell.length_a   1.000
_cell.length_b   1.000
_cell.length_c   1.000
_cell.angle_alpha   90.00
_cell.angle_beta   90.00
_cell.angle_gamma   90.00
#
_symmetry.space_group_name_H-M   'P 1'
#
loop_
_entity.id
_entity.type
_entity.pdbx_description
1 polymer ?
#
loop_
_entity_poly.entity_id
_entity_poly.type
_entity_poly.pdbx_seq_one_letter_code
_entity_poly.pdbx_strand_id
1 'polypeptide(L)'
;MKARANTIQKSRSKKKVGARALAKTAHASRYLTGVTVKVSPNLHWVFPFLRKAQQKMPNLRLPKYIRSYRPSHTRVMRVLGNAYFQSKVVVLATHTQTTYLDKKGRLKIGKVVRLPKSKILDTLAHEIAHLKYDDHGYEHDEYTRIIFKTFGLKERCPHCRGSGKIDTEPKP
;
A
#
# COMPACT_ATOMS: atom_id res chain seq x y z
N MET A 1 -7.45 70.94 20.85
CA MET A 1 -6.73 69.67 20.75
C MET A 1 -7.71 68.55 20.32
N LYS A 2 -7.63 68.08 19.06
CA LYS A 2 -8.55 67.08 18.53
C LYS A 2 -7.77 65.77 18.36
N ALA A 3 -8.10 64.74 19.13
CA ALA A 3 -7.56 63.39 19.00
C ALA A 3 -8.27 62.67 17.81
N ARG A 4 -7.49 62.19 16.82
CA ARG A 4 -8.01 61.36 15.72
C ARG A 4 -7.91 59.90 16.16
N ALA A 5 -9.06 59.23 16.23
CA ALA A 5 -9.14 57.78 16.39
C ALA A 5 -8.86 57.10 15.04
N ASN A 6 -7.77 56.31 14.97
CA ASN A 6 -7.46 55.42 13.82
C ASN A 6 -8.18 54.10 14.00
N THR A 7 -9.25 53.90 13.27
CA THR A 7 -9.95 52.63 13.19
C THR A 7 -9.23 51.73 12.18
N ILE A 8 -8.49 50.74 12.66
CA ILE A 8 -7.86 49.71 11.84
C ILE A 8 -8.93 48.66 11.52
N GLN A 9 -9.48 48.71 10.31
CA GLN A 9 -10.27 47.62 9.75
C GLN A 9 -9.37 46.44 9.41
N LYS A 10 -9.35 45.42 10.29
CA LYS A 10 -8.80 44.08 9.95
C LYS A 10 -9.74 43.36 8.99
N SER A 11 -9.43 43.42 7.72
CA SER A 11 -10.06 42.55 6.70
C SER A 11 -9.73 41.09 7.00
N ARG A 12 -10.71 40.37 7.55
CA ARG A 12 -10.67 38.89 7.65
C ARG A 12 -10.85 38.29 6.27
N SER A 13 -9.76 38.02 5.57
CA SER A 13 -9.79 37.11 4.43
C SER A 13 -10.14 35.70 4.91
N LYS A 14 -11.40 35.35 4.86
CA LYS A 14 -11.84 33.96 5.03
C LYS A 14 -11.24 33.15 3.89
N LYS A 15 -10.11 32.47 4.14
CA LYS A 15 -9.56 31.45 3.24
C LYS A 15 -10.65 30.41 2.98
N LYS A 16 -11.18 30.34 1.77
CA LYS A 16 -11.97 29.22 1.27
C LYS A 16 -11.03 28.00 1.13
N VAL A 17 -10.61 27.43 2.24
CA VAL A 17 -9.92 26.17 2.30
C VAL A 17 -11.02 25.14 2.55
N GLY A 18 -11.36 24.35 1.57
CA GLY A 18 -12.20 23.23 1.95
C GLY A 18 -12.84 22.43 0.82
N ALA A 19 -13.32 23.00 -0.24
CA ALA A 19 -14.06 22.23 -1.25
C ALA A 19 -13.18 21.38 -2.18
N ARG A 20 -11.94 21.79 -2.46
CA ARG A 20 -11.02 21.03 -3.34
C ARG A 20 -10.26 19.90 -2.67
N ALA A 21 -10.11 19.90 -1.34
CA ALA A 21 -9.41 18.85 -0.60
C ALA A 21 -10.27 17.61 -0.40
N LEU A 22 -11.59 17.75 -0.29
CA LEU A 22 -12.53 16.63 -0.09
C LEU A 22 -12.78 15.81 -1.38
N ALA A 23 -12.65 16.41 -2.56
CA ALA A 23 -12.83 15.70 -3.84
C ALA A 23 -11.70 14.70 -4.17
N LYS A 24 -10.54 14.78 -3.51
CA LYS A 24 -9.39 13.89 -3.74
C LYS A 24 -9.41 12.58 -2.95
N THR A 25 -10.38 12.37 -2.07
CA THR A 25 -10.47 11.18 -1.23
C THR A 25 -11.61 10.23 -1.63
N ALA A 26 -12.26 10.45 -2.77
CA ALA A 26 -13.29 9.55 -3.24
C ALA A 26 -12.70 8.16 -3.54
N HIS A 27 -13.01 7.20 -2.69
CA HIS A 27 -12.66 5.79 -2.95
C HIS A 27 -13.54 5.27 -4.09
N ALA A 28 -12.91 4.71 -5.13
CA ALA A 28 -13.69 3.95 -6.12
C ALA A 28 -14.22 2.69 -5.43
N SER A 29 -15.50 2.47 -5.61
CA SER A 29 -16.18 1.27 -5.15
C SER A 29 -16.55 0.44 -6.37
N ARG A 30 -16.23 -0.86 -6.36
CA ARG A 30 -16.65 -1.81 -7.40
C ARG A 30 -17.21 -3.06 -6.76
N TYR A 31 -18.32 -3.50 -7.33
CA TYR A 31 -18.91 -4.77 -6.97
C TYR A 31 -18.14 -5.90 -7.67
N LEU A 32 -17.58 -6.78 -6.88
CA LEU A 32 -16.87 -7.98 -7.33
C LEU A 32 -17.59 -9.19 -6.72
N THR A 33 -18.29 -9.96 -7.54
CA THR A 33 -19.03 -11.20 -7.23
C THR A 33 -19.49 -11.29 -5.77
N GLY A 34 -20.52 -10.51 -5.40
CA GLY A 34 -21.10 -10.51 -4.05
C GLY A 34 -20.39 -9.62 -3.00
N VAL A 35 -19.27 -8.99 -3.32
CA VAL A 35 -18.53 -8.14 -2.38
C VAL A 35 -18.26 -6.76 -2.99
N THR A 36 -18.61 -5.71 -2.26
CA THR A 36 -18.21 -4.34 -2.62
C THR A 36 -16.84 -4.05 -2.07
N VAL A 37 -15.85 -3.87 -2.95
CA VAL A 37 -14.48 -3.51 -2.59
C VAL A 37 -14.26 -2.02 -2.80
N LYS A 38 -13.87 -1.30 -1.76
CA LYS A 38 -13.50 0.13 -1.81
C LYS A 38 -11.99 0.25 -1.83
N VAL A 39 -11.45 1.00 -2.79
CA VAL A 39 -10.00 1.11 -3.02
C VAL A 39 -9.59 2.57 -3.04
N SER A 40 -8.47 2.89 -2.40
CA SER A 40 -7.87 4.23 -2.45
C SER A 40 -7.61 4.68 -3.89
N PRO A 41 -7.81 5.97 -4.23
CA PRO A 41 -7.71 6.47 -5.60
C PRO A 41 -6.44 6.10 -6.35
N ASN A 42 -5.30 6.14 -5.69
CA ASN A 42 -3.99 5.82 -6.25
C ASN A 42 -3.74 4.31 -6.46
N LEU A 43 -4.68 3.46 -6.01
CA LEU A 43 -4.63 2.00 -6.16
C LEU A 43 -5.76 1.45 -7.06
N HIS A 44 -6.55 2.29 -7.73
CA HIS A 44 -7.67 1.83 -8.58
C HIS A 44 -7.24 0.82 -9.66
N TRP A 45 -6.01 0.89 -10.10
CA TRP A 45 -5.42 0.00 -11.07
C TRP A 45 -5.31 -1.46 -10.59
N VAL A 46 -5.55 -1.77 -9.30
CA VAL A 46 -5.55 -3.16 -8.79
C VAL A 46 -6.85 -3.92 -9.11
N PHE A 47 -7.95 -3.22 -9.44
CA PHE A 47 -9.25 -3.87 -9.69
C PHE A 47 -9.24 -4.98 -10.77
N PRO A 48 -8.56 -4.81 -11.93
CA PRO A 48 -8.48 -5.87 -12.92
C PRO A 48 -7.85 -7.15 -12.38
N PHE A 49 -6.84 -7.02 -11.51
CA PHE A 49 -6.16 -8.15 -10.89
C PHE A 49 -7.06 -8.87 -9.88
N LEU A 50 -7.78 -8.11 -9.03
CA LEU A 50 -8.75 -8.68 -8.09
C LEU A 50 -9.86 -9.43 -8.83
N ARG A 51 -10.40 -8.87 -9.91
CA ARG A 51 -11.40 -9.54 -10.75
C ARG A 51 -10.88 -10.83 -11.33
N LYS A 52 -9.67 -10.81 -11.91
CA LYS A 52 -9.04 -12.00 -12.49
C LYS A 52 -8.79 -13.09 -11.44
N ALA A 53 -8.34 -12.68 -10.25
CA ALA A 53 -8.14 -13.60 -9.14
C ALA A 53 -9.46 -14.23 -8.70
N GLN A 54 -10.51 -13.46 -8.55
CA GLN A 54 -11.83 -13.96 -8.15
C GLN A 54 -12.46 -14.89 -9.19
N GLN A 55 -12.28 -14.61 -10.50
CA GLN A 55 -12.72 -15.51 -11.56
C GLN A 55 -12.04 -16.88 -11.50
N LYS A 56 -10.76 -16.92 -11.15
CA LYS A 56 -9.99 -18.18 -11.03
C LYS A 56 -10.12 -18.84 -9.67
N MET A 57 -10.47 -18.08 -8.65
CA MET A 57 -10.63 -18.51 -7.27
C MET A 57 -11.95 -17.98 -6.71
N PRO A 58 -13.10 -18.61 -7.01
CA PRO A 58 -14.42 -18.12 -6.61
C PRO A 58 -14.56 -17.91 -5.09
N ASN A 59 -13.86 -18.73 -4.29
CA ASN A 59 -13.86 -18.68 -2.83
C ASN A 59 -12.79 -17.72 -2.25
N LEU A 60 -12.16 -16.87 -3.10
CA LEU A 60 -11.19 -15.90 -2.64
C LEU A 60 -11.84 -14.89 -1.69
N ARG A 61 -11.32 -14.79 -0.46
CA ARG A 61 -11.75 -13.78 0.50
C ARG A 61 -11.19 -12.42 0.09
N LEU A 62 -12.05 -11.54 -0.42
CA LEU A 62 -11.67 -10.17 -0.80
C LEU A 62 -11.80 -9.22 0.39
N PRO A 63 -10.90 -8.22 0.50
CA PRO A 63 -11.03 -7.15 1.49
C PRO A 63 -12.23 -6.25 1.16
N LYS A 64 -12.86 -5.67 2.19
CA LYS A 64 -13.85 -4.59 2.01
C LYS A 64 -13.18 -3.28 1.61
N TYR A 65 -11.96 -3.04 2.11
CA TYR A 65 -11.20 -1.82 1.86
C TYR A 65 -9.74 -2.14 1.54
N ILE A 66 -9.22 -1.51 0.50
CA ILE A 66 -7.80 -1.46 0.20
C ILE A 66 -7.35 -0.01 0.34
N ARG A 67 -6.60 0.26 1.39
CA ARG A 67 -6.08 1.59 1.70
C ARG A 67 -4.63 1.69 1.28
N SER A 68 -4.24 2.86 0.82
CA SER A 68 -2.83 3.17 0.56
C SER A 68 -2.26 4.02 1.65
N TYR A 69 -0.98 3.86 1.93
CA TYR A 69 -0.23 4.82 2.71
C TYR A 69 1.11 5.15 2.05
N ARG A 70 1.63 6.31 2.41
CA ARG A 70 2.96 6.75 2.06
C ARG A 70 3.76 6.89 3.36
N PRO A 71 4.93 6.25 3.47
CA PRO A 71 5.76 6.39 4.66
C PRO A 71 6.13 7.86 4.90
N SER A 72 6.21 8.25 6.16
CA SER A 72 6.69 9.58 6.54
C SER A 72 8.22 9.64 6.45
N HIS A 73 8.77 10.87 6.42
CA HIS A 73 10.21 11.05 6.50
C HIS A 73 10.76 10.98 7.95
N THR A 74 9.88 10.80 8.93
CA THR A 74 10.24 10.87 10.36
C THR A 74 10.32 9.52 11.05
N ARG A 75 9.71 8.47 10.45
CA ARG A 75 9.68 7.13 11.04
C ARG A 75 10.13 6.09 10.02
N VAL A 76 10.98 5.19 10.44
CA VAL A 76 11.40 4.05 9.62
C VAL A 76 10.19 3.17 9.34
N MET A 77 9.98 2.89 8.05
CA MET A 77 8.95 1.95 7.62
C MET A 77 9.41 0.52 7.91
N ARG A 78 8.56 -0.25 8.59
CA ARG A 78 8.87 -1.64 8.96
C ARG A 78 8.21 -2.66 8.04
N VAL A 79 7.04 -2.33 7.50
CA VAL A 79 6.22 -3.26 6.70
C VAL A 79 5.72 -2.59 5.43
N LEU A 80 5.55 -3.36 4.36
CA LEU A 80 5.00 -2.90 3.09
C LEU A 80 3.48 -3.01 3.02
N GLY A 81 2.88 -3.85 3.84
CA GLY A 81 1.45 -4.05 3.94
C GLY A 81 1.01 -4.44 5.34
N ASN A 82 -0.28 -4.45 5.55
CA ASN A 82 -0.90 -5.00 6.74
C ASN A 82 -2.36 -5.39 6.45
N ALA A 83 -2.77 -6.58 6.89
CA ALA A 83 -4.12 -7.06 6.79
C ALA A 83 -4.80 -7.06 8.17
N TYR A 84 -6.00 -6.51 8.22
CA TYR A 84 -6.85 -6.51 9.40
C TYR A 84 -8.01 -7.47 9.16
N PHE A 85 -7.87 -8.68 9.67
CA PHE A 85 -8.78 -9.79 9.42
C PHE A 85 -10.23 -9.47 9.79
N GLN A 86 -10.49 -8.98 11.01
CA GLN A 86 -11.85 -8.69 11.49
C GLN A 86 -12.55 -7.61 10.68
N SER A 87 -11.86 -6.53 10.35
CA SER A 87 -12.43 -5.42 9.58
C SER A 87 -12.38 -5.63 8.08
N LYS A 88 -11.68 -6.67 7.61
CA LYS A 88 -11.42 -6.97 6.19
C LYS A 88 -10.79 -5.77 5.47
N VAL A 89 -9.83 -5.12 6.11
CA VAL A 89 -9.08 -3.99 5.57
C VAL A 89 -7.67 -4.44 5.25
N VAL A 90 -7.21 -4.13 4.05
CA VAL A 90 -5.81 -4.27 3.63
C VAL A 90 -5.21 -2.88 3.46
N VAL A 91 -4.04 -2.65 4.03
CA VAL A 91 -3.28 -1.41 3.91
C VAL A 91 -1.99 -1.69 3.17
N LEU A 92 -1.70 -0.92 2.11
CA LEU A 92 -0.54 -1.13 1.24
C LEU A 92 0.32 0.12 1.18
N ALA A 93 1.62 -0.04 1.33
CA ALA A 93 2.57 1.01 1.03
C ALA A 93 2.63 1.25 -0.48
N THR A 94 2.58 2.50 -0.90
CA THR A 94 2.80 2.89 -2.31
C THR A 94 4.23 3.36 -2.56
N HIS A 95 4.98 3.58 -1.49
CA HIS A 95 6.37 4.03 -1.49
C HIS A 95 7.16 3.23 -0.46
N THR A 96 8.45 3.17 -0.66
CA THR A 96 9.41 2.66 0.32
C THR A 96 10.40 3.75 0.70
N GLN A 97 11.14 3.53 1.78
CA GLN A 97 12.20 4.41 2.24
C GLN A 97 13.55 3.75 1.98
N THR A 98 14.51 4.52 1.49
CA THR A 98 15.92 4.11 1.62
C THR A 98 16.39 4.44 3.03
N THR A 99 17.24 3.60 3.58
CA THR A 99 17.89 3.85 4.86
C THR A 99 19.39 3.75 4.70
N TYR A 100 20.14 4.51 5.49
CA TYR A 100 21.59 4.48 5.52
C TYR A 100 22.10 4.75 6.94
N LEU A 101 23.31 4.34 7.22
CA LEU A 101 23.96 4.68 8.48
C LEU A 101 24.74 5.98 8.31
N ASP A 102 24.58 6.91 9.26
CA ASP A 102 25.40 8.12 9.32
C ASP A 102 26.83 7.80 9.81
N LYS A 103 27.71 8.80 9.78
CA LYS A 103 29.12 8.65 10.23
C LYS A 103 29.26 8.18 11.70
N LYS A 104 28.19 8.29 12.49
CA LYS A 104 28.11 7.83 13.89
C LYS A 104 27.41 6.48 14.04
N GLY A 105 27.18 5.74 12.94
CA GLY A 105 26.48 4.44 12.94
C GLY A 105 24.99 4.52 13.21
N ARG A 106 24.36 5.69 13.17
CA ARG A 106 22.93 5.85 13.43
C ARG A 106 22.13 5.68 12.15
N LEU A 107 21.05 4.89 12.22
CA LEU A 107 20.14 4.69 11.10
C LEU A 107 19.42 6.00 10.74
N LYS A 108 19.53 6.41 9.49
CA LYS A 108 18.86 7.59 8.92
C LYS A 108 17.93 7.17 7.80
N ILE A 109 16.85 7.93 7.68
CA ILE A 109 15.89 7.78 6.58
C ILE A 109 16.38 8.62 5.41
N GLY A 110 16.57 7.99 4.28
CA GLY A 110 16.93 8.62 3.03
C GLY A 110 15.70 9.04 2.21
N LYS A 111 15.75 8.77 0.90
CA LYS A 111 14.66 9.15 -0.01
C LYS A 111 13.46 8.23 0.14
N VAL A 112 12.26 8.82 0.01
CA VAL A 112 11.02 8.06 -0.15
C VAL A 112 10.78 7.88 -1.64
N VAL A 113 10.84 6.64 -2.12
CA VAL A 113 10.71 6.28 -3.54
C VAL A 113 9.43 5.48 -3.78
N ARG A 114 8.83 5.64 -4.95
CA ARG A 114 7.63 4.91 -5.32
C ARG A 114 7.94 3.44 -5.53
N LEU A 115 7.10 2.56 -4.97
CA LEU A 115 7.19 1.13 -5.22
C LEU A 115 6.71 0.79 -6.64
N PRO A 116 7.35 -0.16 -7.33
CA PRO A 116 6.85 -0.67 -8.60
C PRO A 116 5.51 -1.39 -8.38
N LYS A 117 4.64 -1.35 -9.40
CA LYS A 117 3.30 -1.98 -9.33
C LYS A 117 3.39 -3.48 -9.00
N SER A 118 4.37 -4.18 -9.55
CA SER A 118 4.61 -5.60 -9.25
C SER A 118 4.83 -5.86 -7.76
N LYS A 119 5.60 -5.00 -7.09
CA LYS A 119 5.85 -5.14 -5.64
C LYS A 119 4.61 -4.84 -4.81
N ILE A 120 3.79 -3.86 -5.23
CA ILE A 120 2.51 -3.58 -4.57
C ILE A 120 1.54 -4.76 -4.75
N LEU A 121 1.50 -5.40 -5.94
CA LEU A 121 0.68 -6.59 -6.19
C LEU A 121 1.18 -7.81 -5.39
N ASP A 122 2.47 -7.98 -5.27
CA ASP A 122 3.10 -9.01 -4.44
C ASP A 122 2.65 -8.86 -2.97
N THR A 123 2.78 -7.65 -2.44
CA THR A 123 2.29 -7.33 -1.10
C THR A 123 0.77 -7.54 -0.99
N LEU A 124 -0.01 -7.10 -1.99
CA LEU A 124 -1.46 -7.29 -1.99
C LEU A 124 -1.85 -8.78 -1.94
N ALA A 125 -1.17 -9.65 -2.69
CA ALA A 125 -1.43 -11.09 -2.67
C ALA A 125 -1.17 -11.68 -1.27
N HIS A 126 -0.07 -11.28 -0.64
CA HIS A 126 0.30 -11.65 0.71
C HIS A 126 -0.77 -11.19 1.75
N GLU A 127 -1.17 -9.93 1.69
CA GLU A 127 -2.17 -9.38 2.62
C GLU A 127 -3.58 -9.96 2.41
N ILE A 128 -3.92 -10.36 1.17
CA ILE A 128 -5.18 -11.09 0.92
C ILE A 128 -5.11 -12.50 1.51
N ALA A 129 -3.96 -13.16 1.47
CA ALA A 129 -3.79 -14.47 2.09
C ALA A 129 -4.04 -14.42 3.60
N HIS A 130 -3.62 -13.35 4.27
CA HIS A 130 -3.94 -13.11 5.68
C HIS A 130 -5.43 -12.95 6.00
N LEU A 131 -6.29 -12.70 5.02
CA LEU A 131 -7.74 -12.72 5.24
C LEU A 131 -8.30 -14.16 5.39
N LYS A 132 -7.48 -15.18 5.14
CA LYS A 132 -7.81 -16.59 5.29
C LYS A 132 -6.94 -17.27 6.34
N TYR A 133 -5.66 -16.97 6.36
CA TYR A 133 -4.65 -17.52 7.28
C TYR A 133 -3.98 -16.37 8.02
N ASP A 134 -4.01 -16.36 9.32
CA ASP A 134 -3.48 -15.28 10.17
C ASP A 134 -1.98 -15.42 10.44
N ASP A 135 -1.44 -16.62 10.32
CA ASP A 135 -0.03 -16.93 10.48
C ASP A 135 0.72 -17.07 9.14
N HIS A 136 2.05 -17.07 9.19
CA HIS A 136 2.94 -17.23 8.04
C HIS A 136 3.35 -18.69 7.84
N GLY A 137 2.44 -19.65 8.03
CA GLY A 137 2.72 -21.05 7.77
C GLY A 137 2.71 -21.43 6.29
N TYR A 138 3.02 -22.70 6.00
CA TYR A 138 3.05 -23.24 4.64
C TYR A 138 1.77 -22.96 3.83
N GLU A 139 0.59 -23.05 4.47
CA GLU A 139 -0.69 -22.80 3.82
C GLU A 139 -0.87 -21.35 3.39
N HIS A 140 -0.42 -20.39 4.22
CA HIS A 140 -0.40 -18.97 3.89
C HIS A 140 0.50 -18.69 2.68
N ASP A 141 1.72 -19.24 2.68
CA ASP A 141 2.68 -19.00 1.61
C ASP A 141 2.22 -19.61 0.27
N GLU A 142 1.68 -20.83 0.30
CA GLU A 142 1.14 -21.48 -0.88
C GLU A 142 -0.10 -20.71 -1.42
N TYR A 143 -0.98 -20.27 -0.53
CA TYR A 143 -2.14 -19.48 -0.92
C TYR A 143 -1.74 -18.12 -1.52
N THR A 144 -0.74 -17.45 -0.93
CA THR A 144 -0.13 -16.24 -1.46
C THR A 144 0.40 -16.48 -2.88
N ARG A 145 1.12 -17.60 -3.09
CA ARG A 145 1.66 -17.99 -4.39
C ARG A 145 0.56 -18.21 -5.43
N ILE A 146 -0.53 -18.86 -5.06
CA ILE A 146 -1.67 -19.08 -5.95
C ILE A 146 -2.31 -17.74 -6.33
N ILE A 147 -2.57 -16.84 -5.37
CA ILE A 147 -3.12 -15.49 -5.65
C ILE A 147 -2.19 -14.73 -6.59
N PHE A 148 -0.89 -14.73 -6.32
CA PHE A 148 0.13 -14.07 -7.13
C PHE A 148 0.12 -14.55 -8.59
N LYS A 149 0.02 -15.87 -8.83
CA LYS A 149 -0.15 -16.47 -10.17
C LYS A 149 -1.44 -15.98 -10.85
N THR A 150 -2.55 -15.86 -10.11
CA THR A 150 -3.80 -15.38 -10.69
C THR A 150 -3.72 -13.93 -11.15
N PHE A 151 -2.87 -13.11 -10.52
CA PHE A 151 -2.57 -11.75 -10.98
C PHE A 151 -1.79 -11.73 -12.31
N GLY A 152 -1.26 -12.87 -12.73
CA GLY A 152 -0.45 -13.01 -13.96
C GLY A 152 0.97 -12.50 -13.79
N LEU A 153 1.44 -12.47 -12.57
CA LEU A 153 2.81 -12.13 -12.24
C LEU A 153 3.68 -13.37 -12.40
N LYS A 154 4.88 -13.20 -12.94
CA LYS A 154 5.85 -14.29 -13.03
C LYS A 154 6.40 -14.59 -11.64
N GLU A 155 6.42 -15.86 -11.28
CA GLU A 155 7.10 -16.30 -10.06
C GLU A 155 8.57 -15.89 -10.14
N ARG A 156 9.06 -15.34 -9.05
CA ARG A 156 10.50 -15.14 -8.94
C ARG A 156 11.14 -16.50 -8.70
N CYS A 157 12.16 -16.80 -9.47
CA CYS A 157 12.98 -17.97 -9.20
C CYS A 157 13.43 -17.96 -7.73
N PRO A 158 13.17 -19.01 -6.93
CA PRO A 158 13.55 -19.06 -5.53
C PRO A 158 15.07 -18.94 -5.34
N HIS A 159 15.87 -19.43 -6.33
CA HIS A 159 17.32 -19.39 -6.27
C HIS A 159 17.91 -18.02 -6.61
N CYS A 160 17.36 -17.32 -7.63
CA CYS A 160 17.90 -16.03 -8.04
C CYS A 160 17.04 -14.83 -7.60
N ARG A 161 15.90 -15.04 -6.93
CA ARG A 161 14.96 -14.02 -6.47
C ARG A 161 14.62 -12.96 -7.54
N GLY A 162 14.74 -13.35 -8.81
CA GLY A 162 14.51 -12.47 -9.97
C GLY A 162 15.71 -11.61 -10.36
N SER A 163 16.89 -11.79 -9.78
CA SER A 163 18.13 -11.11 -10.17
C SER A 163 18.74 -11.68 -11.48
N GLY A 164 18.30 -12.86 -11.93
CA GLY A 164 18.91 -13.60 -13.02
C GLY A 164 20.27 -14.21 -12.67
N LYS A 165 20.78 -13.96 -11.47
CA LYS A 165 22.03 -14.54 -10.95
C LYS A 165 21.67 -15.62 -9.94
N ILE A 166 22.24 -16.80 -10.12
CA ILE A 166 22.18 -17.86 -9.11
C ILE A 166 23.21 -17.47 -8.06
N ASP A 167 22.77 -17.29 -6.81
CA ASP A 167 23.69 -17.19 -5.68
C ASP A 167 24.40 -18.56 -5.61
N THR A 168 25.62 -18.62 -6.14
CA THR A 168 26.49 -19.79 -5.92
C THR A 168 26.73 -19.86 -4.41
N GLU A 169 26.42 -21.02 -3.84
CA GLU A 169 26.70 -21.28 -2.42
C GLU A 169 28.14 -20.83 -2.09
N PRO A 170 28.34 -20.23 -0.92
CA PRO A 170 29.68 -19.91 -0.48
C PRO A 170 30.47 -21.23 -0.48
N LYS A 171 31.52 -21.29 -1.27
CA LYS A 171 32.46 -22.42 -1.23
C LYS A 171 32.93 -22.62 0.20
N PRO A 172 32.94 -23.87 0.69
CA PRO A 172 33.40 -24.22 2.03
C PRO A 172 34.84 -23.73 2.30
#